data_aa1dde6a08c06a962c89c95a32d6acc7
#
_entry.id   aa1dde6a08c06a962c89c95a32d6acc7
#
_cell.length_a   1.000
_cell.length_b   1.000
_cell.length_c   1.000
_cell.angle_alpha   90.00
_cell.angle_beta   90.00
_cell.angle_gamma   90.00
#
_symmetry.space_group_name_H-M   'P 1'
#
loop_
_entity.id
_entity.type
_entity.pdbx_description
1 polymer ?
#
loop_
_entity_poly.entity_id
_entity_poly.type
_entity_poly.pdbx_seq_one_letter_code
_entity_poly.pdbx_strand_id
1 'polypeptide(L)'
;MILVRKQKRKAYEYRSYEGSFLMAKDSFDFYSPTNLKTYNLEDVMQYELSMLERLDPFTKKHSENVANLVCRICEYLKCKKTFTVYATTCAYLHDIGKLKVPYEILSKPGRLTEEEFEIVKKHTTYGYEMCMKDLKLRPYADGPLYHHEALNGTGYPQGLTKKDIPYVAQLIRVADEYDAIVTKRQYKTHINISETLRDLIKDAQPTEFLKTVALDMLKENYRVGKINSEALRALFKVVIDDIYYEISGVMDYIDYLKGEIKRLQTIQKYDQKRKMAKKEKEQNYYAEGMKILLAPGETFDNYEQILGEYTAAIDTREHVKERLYEEIKIVKKLKV
;
A
#
# COMPACT_ATOMS: atom_id res chain seq x y z
N MET A 1 22.75 -39.57 23.68
CA MET A 1 21.90 -39.60 22.50
C MET A 1 21.03 -38.31 22.54
N ILE A 2 21.59 -37.19 22.01
CA ILE A 2 20.97 -35.88 22.07
C ILE A 2 20.34 -35.63 20.71
N LEU A 3 19.01 -35.53 20.70
CA LEU A 3 18.21 -35.22 19.51
C LEU A 3 18.54 -33.80 19.01
N VAL A 4 19.30 -33.71 17.94
CA VAL A 4 19.45 -32.48 17.15
C VAL A 4 18.14 -32.25 16.39
N ARG A 5 17.25 -31.43 16.96
CA ARG A 5 16.09 -30.90 16.22
C ARG A 5 16.61 -29.95 15.14
N LYS A 6 16.61 -30.41 13.90
CA LYS A 6 16.65 -29.55 12.71
C LYS A 6 15.45 -28.60 12.78
N GLN A 7 15.68 -27.38 13.22
CA GLN A 7 14.71 -26.32 12.97
C GLN A 7 14.73 -26.04 11.47
N LYS A 8 13.72 -26.57 10.77
CA LYS A 8 13.35 -26.09 9.43
C LYS A 8 13.05 -24.59 9.58
N ARG A 9 13.74 -23.76 8.80
CA ARG A 9 13.33 -22.37 8.55
C ARG A 9 11.88 -22.44 8.08
N LYS A 10 10.93 -22.20 8.98
CA LYS A 10 9.55 -21.92 8.59
C LYS A 10 9.58 -20.60 7.83
N ALA A 11 9.20 -20.65 6.58
CA ALA A 11 8.68 -19.47 5.91
C ALA A 11 7.65 -18.86 6.87
N TYR A 12 7.70 -17.55 7.09
CA TYR A 12 6.80 -16.85 7.97
C TYR A 12 5.37 -17.08 7.49
N GLU A 13 4.67 -18.02 8.12
CA GLU A 13 3.23 -18.12 8.07
C GLU A 13 2.71 -16.97 8.94
N TYR A 14 2.06 -16.02 8.30
CA TYR A 14 1.36 -14.92 8.96
C TYR A 14 0.36 -15.50 9.95
N ARG A 15 0.62 -15.36 11.24
CA ARG A 15 -0.40 -15.56 12.26
C ARG A 15 -1.33 -14.36 12.20
N SER A 16 -2.56 -14.58 11.74
CA SER A 16 -3.65 -13.65 11.93
C SER A 16 -3.79 -13.32 13.42
N TYR A 17 -3.68 -12.05 13.76
CA TYR A 17 -3.98 -11.58 15.10
C TYR A 17 -5.49 -11.74 15.32
N GLU A 18 -5.89 -12.67 16.19
CA GLU A 18 -7.23 -12.76 16.74
C GLU A 18 -7.46 -11.59 17.71
N GLY A 19 -7.63 -10.42 17.16
CA GLY A 19 -8.07 -9.20 17.82
C GLY A 19 -9.28 -8.67 17.09
N SER A 20 -10.45 -9.25 17.33
CA SER A 20 -11.81 -8.72 17.15
C SER A 20 -12.09 -7.79 15.95
N PHE A 21 -11.57 -8.07 14.77
CA PHE A 21 -12.24 -7.75 13.52
C PHE A 21 -12.66 -9.08 12.90
N LEU A 22 -13.96 -9.36 12.91
CA LEU A 22 -14.58 -10.45 12.18
C LEU A 22 -14.29 -10.23 10.68
N MET A 23 -13.09 -10.62 10.25
CA MET A 23 -12.84 -10.94 8.88
C MET A 23 -13.73 -12.14 8.57
N ALA A 24 -14.66 -11.98 7.66
CA ALA A 24 -15.45 -13.10 7.17
C ALA A 24 -14.48 -14.22 6.75
N LYS A 25 -14.81 -15.49 7.02
CA LYS A 25 -14.00 -16.68 6.71
C LYS A 25 -13.52 -16.78 5.24
N ASP A 26 -14.00 -15.90 4.38
CA ASP A 26 -13.67 -15.76 2.96
C ASP A 26 -12.98 -14.41 2.67
N SER A 27 -12.32 -13.78 3.64
CA SER A 27 -11.59 -12.54 3.40
C SER A 27 -10.36 -12.84 2.53
N PHE A 28 -10.24 -12.09 1.45
CA PHE A 28 -9.16 -12.16 0.51
C PHE A 28 -7.89 -11.58 1.16
N ASP A 29 -6.78 -12.33 1.15
CA ASP A 29 -5.50 -11.84 1.66
C ASP A 29 -4.80 -10.97 0.61
N PHE A 30 -4.98 -9.66 0.70
CA PHE A 30 -4.42 -8.68 -0.21
C PHE A 30 -2.90 -8.51 -0.11
N TYR A 31 -2.32 -8.98 0.98
CA TYR A 31 -0.88 -8.88 1.23
C TYR A 31 -0.09 -10.05 0.64
N SER A 32 -0.78 -11.10 0.21
CA SER A 32 -0.15 -12.21 -0.48
C SER A 32 -0.02 -11.92 -1.98
N PRO A 33 1.20 -11.86 -2.55
CA PRO A 33 1.41 -11.72 -3.99
C PRO A 33 0.73 -12.82 -4.82
N THR A 34 0.40 -13.96 -4.18
CA THR A 34 -0.30 -15.08 -4.82
C THR A 34 -1.79 -14.85 -4.95
N ASN A 35 -2.40 -14.03 -4.11
CA ASN A 35 -3.85 -13.83 -4.09
C ASN A 35 -4.34 -12.91 -5.21
N LEU A 36 -3.54 -11.91 -5.61
CA LEU A 36 -3.82 -11.14 -6.83
C LEU A 36 -3.78 -12.02 -8.10
N LYS A 37 -2.97 -13.09 -8.13
CA LYS A 37 -2.96 -14.07 -9.23
C LYS A 37 -4.23 -14.92 -9.31
N THR A 38 -4.99 -15.06 -8.23
CA THR A 38 -6.23 -15.86 -8.21
C THR A 38 -7.41 -15.15 -8.85
N TYR A 39 -7.32 -13.85 -9.18
CA TYR A 39 -8.33 -13.16 -9.99
C TYR A 39 -8.24 -13.50 -11.48
N ASN A 40 -7.38 -14.46 -11.88
CA ASN A 40 -7.22 -14.85 -13.30
C ASN A 40 -7.28 -13.60 -14.20
N LEU A 41 -6.33 -12.68 -13.99
CA LEU A 41 -6.11 -11.62 -14.97
C LEU A 41 -5.89 -12.34 -16.30
N GLU A 42 -6.81 -12.19 -17.23
CA GLU A 42 -6.69 -12.83 -18.53
C GLU A 42 -5.34 -12.47 -19.13
N ASP A 43 -4.76 -13.37 -19.91
CA ASP A 43 -3.43 -13.20 -20.53
C ASP A 43 -3.28 -11.85 -21.27
N VAL A 44 -4.38 -11.35 -21.83
CA VAL A 44 -4.43 -10.03 -22.49
C VAL A 44 -4.14 -8.90 -21.50
N MET A 45 -4.73 -8.92 -20.30
CA MET A 45 -4.46 -7.90 -19.28
C MET A 45 -3.02 -7.96 -18.76
N GLN A 46 -2.50 -9.18 -18.60
CA GLN A 46 -1.09 -9.35 -18.20
C GLN A 46 -0.15 -8.82 -19.28
N TYR A 47 -0.49 -9.03 -20.56
CA TYR A 47 0.27 -8.48 -21.69
C TYR A 47 0.28 -6.95 -21.66
N GLU A 48 -0.89 -6.32 -21.54
CA GLU A 48 -1.01 -4.85 -21.52
C GLU A 48 -0.29 -4.23 -20.30
N LEU A 49 -0.40 -4.85 -19.13
CA LEU A 49 0.36 -4.43 -17.95
C LEU A 49 1.87 -4.59 -18.13
N SER A 50 2.32 -5.63 -18.87
CA SER A 50 3.73 -5.80 -19.20
C SER A 50 4.24 -4.73 -20.16
N MET A 51 3.39 -4.25 -21.08
CA MET A 51 3.71 -3.13 -21.95
C MET A 51 3.83 -1.81 -21.18
N LEU A 52 2.94 -1.56 -20.21
CA LEU A 52 3.07 -0.43 -19.28
C LEU A 52 4.38 -0.48 -18.50
N GLU A 53 4.79 -1.66 -18.03
CA GLU A 53 6.05 -1.84 -17.31
C GLU A 53 7.27 -1.49 -18.16
N ARG A 54 7.24 -1.80 -19.45
CA ARG A 54 8.32 -1.44 -20.40
C ARG A 54 8.37 0.06 -20.68
N LEU A 55 7.21 0.73 -20.69
CA LEU A 55 7.12 2.17 -20.86
C LEU A 55 7.61 2.89 -19.61
N ASP A 56 7.05 2.51 -18.46
CA ASP A 56 7.35 3.08 -17.16
C ASP A 56 6.96 2.10 -16.03
N PRO A 57 7.94 1.50 -15.33
CA PRO A 57 7.69 0.60 -14.21
C PRO A 57 6.86 1.23 -13.09
N PHE A 58 6.93 2.55 -12.90
CA PHE A 58 6.14 3.26 -11.90
C PHE A 58 4.65 3.25 -12.25
N THR A 59 4.30 3.43 -13.53
CA THR A 59 2.90 3.39 -13.98
C THR A 59 2.29 2.00 -13.76
N LYS A 60 3.02 0.91 -14.03
CA LYS A 60 2.54 -0.45 -13.71
C LYS A 60 2.31 -0.62 -12.22
N LYS A 61 3.30 -0.25 -11.40
CA LYS A 61 3.20 -0.37 -9.94
C LYS A 61 2.04 0.45 -9.36
N HIS A 62 1.86 1.65 -9.88
CA HIS A 62 0.71 2.50 -9.56
C HIS A 62 -0.62 1.81 -9.90
N SER A 63 -0.75 1.25 -11.10
CA SER A 63 -1.97 0.52 -11.51
C SER A 63 -2.26 -0.69 -10.59
N GLU A 64 -1.24 -1.42 -10.18
CA GLU A 64 -1.37 -2.51 -9.21
C GLU A 64 -1.83 -2.01 -7.83
N ASN A 65 -1.26 -0.91 -7.34
CA ASN A 65 -1.63 -0.30 -6.06
C ASN A 65 -3.08 0.19 -6.08
N VAL A 66 -3.47 0.92 -7.14
CA VAL A 66 -4.84 1.44 -7.30
C VAL A 66 -5.85 0.29 -7.37
N ALA A 67 -5.55 -0.79 -8.10
CA ALA A 67 -6.40 -1.97 -8.17
C ALA A 67 -6.57 -2.65 -6.79
N ASN A 68 -5.49 -2.78 -6.02
CA ASN A 68 -5.54 -3.30 -4.66
C ASN A 68 -6.42 -2.42 -3.76
N LEU A 69 -6.24 -1.11 -3.79
CA LEU A 69 -7.05 -0.16 -3.02
C LEU A 69 -8.54 -0.25 -3.39
N VAL A 70 -8.87 -0.29 -4.69
CA VAL A 70 -10.26 -0.41 -5.17
C VAL A 70 -10.88 -1.72 -4.69
N CYS A 71 -10.17 -2.84 -4.76
CA CYS A 71 -10.63 -4.12 -4.27
C CYS A 71 -11.00 -4.05 -2.79
N ARG A 72 -10.12 -3.54 -1.95
CA ARG A 72 -10.32 -3.39 -0.50
C ARG A 72 -11.42 -2.39 -0.16
N ILE A 73 -11.53 -1.27 -0.90
CA ILE A 73 -12.64 -0.32 -0.78
C ILE A 73 -13.97 -1.03 -1.05
N CYS A 74 -14.06 -1.83 -2.12
CA CYS A 74 -15.25 -2.63 -2.45
C CYS A 74 -15.64 -3.60 -1.32
N GLU A 75 -14.67 -4.22 -0.65
CA GLU A 75 -14.93 -5.11 0.48
C GLU A 75 -15.51 -4.35 1.67
N TYR A 76 -14.91 -3.21 2.04
CA TYR A 76 -15.45 -2.37 3.10
C TYR A 76 -16.86 -1.85 2.81
N LEU A 77 -17.16 -1.59 1.54
CA LEU A 77 -18.49 -1.19 1.06
C LEU A 77 -19.43 -2.38 0.89
N LYS A 78 -18.95 -3.62 1.15
CA LYS A 78 -19.72 -4.87 1.00
C LYS A 78 -20.30 -5.04 -0.41
N CYS A 79 -19.54 -4.64 -1.43
CA CYS A 79 -19.92 -4.83 -2.81
C CYS A 79 -20.05 -6.33 -3.16
N LYS A 80 -20.88 -6.64 -4.15
CA LYS A 80 -20.98 -8.02 -4.66
C LYS A 80 -19.62 -8.43 -5.23
N LYS A 81 -19.21 -9.69 -5.03
CA LYS A 81 -17.93 -10.24 -5.52
C LYS A 81 -17.72 -10.01 -7.02
N THR A 82 -18.79 -10.17 -7.83
CA THR A 82 -18.72 -9.90 -9.27
C THR A 82 -18.39 -8.45 -9.59
N PHE A 83 -18.95 -7.51 -8.83
CA PHE A 83 -18.64 -6.09 -8.99
C PHE A 83 -17.21 -5.78 -8.48
N THR A 84 -16.78 -6.39 -7.39
CA THR A 84 -15.40 -6.21 -6.89
C THR A 84 -14.38 -6.65 -7.93
N VAL A 85 -14.56 -7.83 -8.56
CA VAL A 85 -13.69 -8.31 -9.65
C VAL A 85 -13.71 -7.32 -10.81
N TYR A 86 -14.89 -6.92 -11.26
CA TYR A 86 -15.04 -5.93 -12.34
C TYR A 86 -14.31 -4.61 -12.02
N ALA A 87 -14.54 -4.06 -10.83
CA ALA A 87 -13.95 -2.78 -10.41
C ALA A 87 -12.42 -2.87 -10.28
N THR A 88 -11.92 -3.98 -9.73
CA THR A 88 -10.47 -4.24 -9.64
C THR A 88 -9.82 -4.31 -11.01
N THR A 89 -10.47 -4.98 -11.97
CA THR A 89 -9.98 -5.08 -13.34
C THR A 89 -9.99 -3.72 -14.04
N CYS A 90 -11.07 -2.94 -13.91
CA CYS A 90 -11.13 -1.57 -14.41
C CYS A 90 -9.98 -0.71 -13.84
N ALA A 91 -9.68 -0.88 -12.55
CA ALA A 91 -8.60 -0.16 -11.89
C ALA A 91 -7.21 -0.56 -12.41
N TYR A 92 -6.97 -1.82 -12.72
CA TYR A 92 -5.73 -2.24 -13.40
C TYR A 92 -5.53 -1.55 -14.75
N LEU A 93 -6.60 -1.33 -15.48
CA LEU A 93 -6.57 -0.81 -16.85
C LEU A 93 -6.73 0.71 -16.93
N HIS A 94 -6.97 1.42 -15.81
CA HIS A 94 -7.34 2.84 -15.86
C HIS A 94 -6.35 3.71 -16.64
N ASP A 95 -5.08 3.41 -16.52
CA ASP A 95 -3.97 4.17 -17.10
C ASP A 95 -3.38 3.56 -18.40
N ILE A 96 -3.98 2.51 -18.95
CA ILE A 96 -3.44 1.79 -20.12
C ILE A 96 -3.24 2.69 -21.35
N GLY A 97 -4.05 3.73 -21.48
CA GLY A 97 -3.94 4.70 -22.57
C GLY A 97 -2.66 5.54 -22.53
N LYS A 98 -1.91 5.54 -21.44
CA LYS A 98 -0.58 6.17 -21.36
C LYS A 98 0.40 5.58 -22.37
N LEU A 99 0.18 4.34 -22.83
CA LEU A 99 0.94 3.72 -23.92
C LEU A 99 0.90 4.51 -25.23
N LYS A 100 -0.11 5.37 -25.43
CA LYS A 100 -0.24 6.23 -26.61
C LYS A 100 0.15 7.69 -26.38
N VAL A 101 0.53 8.04 -25.18
CA VAL A 101 1.04 9.39 -24.84
C VAL A 101 2.54 9.42 -25.13
N PRO A 102 3.09 10.49 -25.76
CA PRO A 102 4.52 10.61 -26.02
C PRO A 102 5.34 10.47 -24.71
N TYR A 103 6.36 9.62 -24.76
CA TYR A 103 7.20 9.32 -23.58
C TYR A 103 7.89 10.57 -23.04
N GLU A 104 8.32 11.48 -23.90
CA GLU A 104 8.99 12.73 -23.56
C GLU A 104 8.12 13.63 -22.66
N ILE A 105 6.78 13.55 -22.83
CA ILE A 105 5.82 14.28 -22.00
C ILE A 105 5.62 13.55 -20.66
N LEU A 106 5.48 12.22 -20.68
CA LEU A 106 5.28 11.42 -19.46
C LEU A 106 6.50 11.44 -18.54
N SER A 107 7.71 11.44 -19.12
CA SER A 107 8.97 11.41 -18.37
C SER A 107 9.54 12.80 -18.07
N LYS A 108 8.84 13.88 -18.42
CA LYS A 108 9.32 15.25 -18.26
C LYS A 108 9.59 15.58 -16.79
N PRO A 109 10.81 15.97 -16.43
CA PRO A 109 11.08 16.45 -15.09
C PRO A 109 10.43 17.83 -14.87
N GLY A 110 9.50 17.94 -13.90
CA GLY A 110 8.87 19.19 -13.55
C GLY A 110 7.39 19.29 -13.93
N ARG A 111 6.90 20.51 -14.05
CA ARG A 111 5.48 20.75 -14.38
C ARG A 111 5.26 20.68 -15.90
N LEU A 112 4.15 20.08 -16.29
CA LEU A 112 3.67 20.10 -17.66
C LEU A 112 3.13 21.49 -18.02
N THR A 113 3.25 21.91 -19.28
CA THR A 113 2.51 23.06 -19.81
C THR A 113 1.03 22.69 -19.94
N GLU A 114 0.17 23.68 -20.21
CA GLU A 114 -1.26 23.42 -20.44
C GLU A 114 -1.47 22.53 -21.66
N GLU A 115 -0.73 22.76 -22.73
CA GLU A 115 -0.78 21.96 -23.98
C GLU A 115 -0.32 20.52 -23.74
N GLU A 116 0.78 20.33 -22.99
CA GLU A 116 1.27 19.00 -22.63
C GLU A 116 0.26 18.26 -21.75
N PHE A 117 -0.36 18.97 -20.82
CA PHE A 117 -1.40 18.39 -19.95
C PHE A 117 -2.64 17.98 -20.75
N GLU A 118 -3.06 18.76 -21.77
CA GLU A 118 -4.13 18.36 -22.68
C GLU A 118 -3.78 17.11 -23.49
N ILE A 119 -2.50 16.88 -23.82
CA ILE A 119 -2.05 15.64 -24.47
C ILE A 119 -2.14 14.48 -23.47
N VAL A 120 -1.69 14.69 -22.23
CA VAL A 120 -1.77 13.64 -21.19
C VAL A 120 -3.21 13.25 -20.91
N LYS A 121 -4.15 14.19 -20.80
CA LYS A 121 -5.59 13.90 -20.60
C LYS A 121 -6.16 12.90 -21.60
N LYS A 122 -5.62 12.85 -22.83
CA LYS A 122 -6.06 11.93 -23.88
C LYS A 122 -5.82 10.46 -23.53
N HIS A 123 -5.00 10.14 -22.49
CA HIS A 123 -4.84 8.74 -22.09
C HIS A 123 -6.18 8.09 -21.73
N THR A 124 -7.15 8.86 -21.20
CA THR A 124 -8.48 8.33 -20.87
C THR A 124 -9.22 7.83 -22.12
N THR A 125 -9.26 8.63 -23.19
CA THR A 125 -9.88 8.26 -24.45
C THR A 125 -9.07 7.20 -25.19
N TYR A 126 -7.76 7.26 -25.16
CA TYR A 126 -6.90 6.22 -25.73
C TYR A 126 -7.08 4.87 -25.05
N GLY A 127 -7.16 4.86 -23.72
CA GLY A 127 -7.42 3.65 -22.95
C GLY A 127 -8.79 3.04 -23.26
N TYR A 128 -9.82 3.88 -23.34
CA TYR A 128 -11.15 3.47 -23.81
C TYR A 128 -11.10 2.83 -25.20
N GLU A 129 -10.48 3.48 -26.17
CA GLU A 129 -10.34 2.96 -27.55
C GLU A 129 -9.59 1.63 -27.59
N MET A 130 -8.55 1.47 -26.77
CA MET A 130 -7.80 0.21 -26.66
C MET A 130 -8.71 -0.90 -26.13
N CYS A 131 -9.43 -0.65 -25.03
CA CYS A 131 -10.39 -1.61 -24.48
C CYS A 131 -11.49 -1.97 -25.48
N MET A 132 -12.04 -1.01 -26.23
CA MET A 132 -13.11 -1.26 -27.20
C MET A 132 -12.68 -2.10 -28.40
N LYS A 133 -11.39 -2.12 -28.76
CA LYS A 133 -10.83 -2.93 -29.84
C LYS A 133 -10.69 -4.40 -29.48
N ASP A 134 -10.51 -4.72 -28.19
CA ASP A 134 -10.40 -6.09 -27.71
C ASP A 134 -11.70 -6.54 -27.05
N LEU A 135 -12.29 -7.64 -27.53
CA LEU A 135 -13.57 -8.17 -26.99
C LEU A 135 -13.47 -8.54 -25.51
N LYS A 136 -12.29 -8.94 -25.04
CA LYS A 136 -12.07 -9.32 -23.62
C LYS A 136 -11.93 -8.11 -22.71
N LEU A 137 -11.35 -7.01 -23.22
CA LEU A 137 -11.16 -5.78 -22.46
C LEU A 137 -12.37 -4.84 -22.52
N ARG A 138 -13.20 -4.97 -23.55
CA ARG A 138 -14.38 -4.11 -23.77
C ARG A 138 -15.27 -3.92 -22.54
N PRO A 139 -15.56 -4.93 -21.71
CA PRO A 139 -16.39 -4.76 -20.51
C PRO A 139 -15.81 -3.79 -19.47
N TYR A 140 -14.50 -3.53 -19.53
CA TYR A 140 -13.77 -2.73 -18.54
C TYR A 140 -13.43 -1.31 -19.00
N ALA A 141 -13.94 -0.91 -20.17
CA ALA A 141 -13.62 0.38 -20.82
C ALA A 141 -14.02 1.60 -19.97
N ASP A 142 -14.98 1.46 -19.06
CA ASP A 142 -15.39 2.53 -18.14
C ASP A 142 -14.26 2.97 -17.20
N GLY A 143 -13.36 2.07 -16.81
CA GLY A 143 -12.21 2.39 -15.96
C GLY A 143 -11.32 3.45 -16.60
N PRO A 144 -10.69 3.17 -17.75
CA PRO A 144 -9.87 4.14 -18.46
C PRO A 144 -10.61 5.44 -18.80
N LEU A 145 -11.87 5.35 -19.26
CA LEU A 145 -12.57 6.53 -19.78
C LEU A 145 -12.92 7.56 -18.68
N TYR A 146 -13.41 7.09 -17.53
CA TYR A 146 -14.09 7.97 -16.57
C TYR A 146 -13.35 8.19 -15.25
N HIS A 147 -12.18 7.59 -15.00
CA HIS A 147 -11.50 7.68 -13.70
C HIS A 147 -11.06 9.10 -13.33
N HIS A 148 -10.94 10.01 -14.28
CA HIS A 148 -10.66 11.43 -14.03
C HIS A 148 -11.89 12.33 -14.08
N GLU A 149 -13.10 11.78 -14.22
CA GLU A 149 -14.31 12.56 -14.04
C GLU A 149 -14.49 12.96 -12.57
N ALA A 150 -14.98 14.14 -12.31
CA ALA A 150 -15.23 14.67 -10.97
C ALA A 150 -16.73 14.81 -10.73
N LEU A 151 -17.22 14.43 -9.54
CA LEU A 151 -18.65 14.41 -9.24
C LEU A 151 -19.34 15.75 -9.41
N ASN A 152 -18.59 16.85 -9.30
CA ASN A 152 -19.06 18.22 -9.49
C ASN A 152 -18.95 18.71 -10.95
N GLY A 153 -18.59 17.86 -11.90
CA GLY A 153 -18.50 18.22 -13.33
C GLY A 153 -17.20 18.92 -13.75
N THR A 154 -16.21 19.04 -12.86
CA THR A 154 -14.93 19.70 -13.18
C THR A 154 -13.85 18.72 -13.69
N GLY A 155 -14.21 17.46 -13.89
CA GLY A 155 -13.32 16.43 -14.38
C GLY A 155 -13.19 16.39 -15.91
N TYR A 156 -12.55 15.36 -16.41
CA TYR A 156 -12.36 15.11 -17.86
C TYR A 156 -12.49 13.58 -18.13
N PRO A 157 -12.74 13.17 -19.39
CA PRO A 157 -12.72 13.95 -20.64
C PRO A 157 -14.05 14.65 -20.99
N GLN A 158 -15.16 14.32 -20.32
CA GLN A 158 -16.50 14.77 -20.71
C GLN A 158 -17.11 15.80 -19.74
N GLY A 159 -16.54 15.99 -18.56
CA GLY A 159 -17.08 16.88 -17.52
C GLY A 159 -18.42 16.37 -16.96
N LEU A 160 -18.53 15.06 -16.79
CA LEU A 160 -19.74 14.40 -16.28
C LEU A 160 -19.98 14.75 -14.83
N THR A 161 -21.26 14.68 -14.42
CA THR A 161 -21.66 14.86 -13.03
C THR A 161 -21.91 13.54 -12.32
N LYS A 162 -22.03 13.57 -10.99
CA LYS A 162 -22.21 12.38 -10.15
C LYS A 162 -23.21 11.36 -10.70
N LYS A 163 -24.30 11.82 -11.34
CA LYS A 163 -25.37 10.93 -11.85
C LYS A 163 -24.91 10.12 -13.06
N ASP A 164 -24.01 10.68 -13.86
CA ASP A 164 -23.63 10.15 -15.15
C ASP A 164 -22.30 9.37 -15.07
N ILE A 165 -21.50 9.60 -14.01
CA ILE A 165 -20.23 8.91 -13.80
C ILE A 165 -20.48 7.49 -13.27
N PRO A 166 -20.02 6.43 -13.96
CA PRO A 166 -20.11 5.06 -13.47
C PRO A 166 -19.52 4.93 -12.05
N TYR A 167 -20.19 4.14 -11.21
CA TYR A 167 -19.78 3.99 -9.81
C TYR A 167 -18.34 3.45 -9.68
N VAL A 168 -17.94 2.56 -10.58
CA VAL A 168 -16.56 2.03 -10.63
C VAL A 168 -15.53 3.14 -10.81
N ALA A 169 -15.78 4.11 -11.69
CA ALA A 169 -14.88 5.23 -11.93
C ALA A 169 -14.77 6.15 -10.69
N GLN A 170 -15.85 6.31 -9.95
CA GLN A 170 -15.84 7.06 -8.69
C GLN A 170 -14.95 6.40 -7.63
N LEU A 171 -14.91 5.05 -7.58
CA LEU A 171 -14.02 4.30 -6.67
C LEU A 171 -12.57 4.41 -7.10
N ILE A 172 -12.31 4.23 -8.41
CA ILE A 172 -10.96 4.32 -8.99
C ILE A 172 -10.38 5.70 -8.70
N ARG A 173 -11.14 6.79 -8.94
CA ARG A 173 -10.67 8.15 -8.70
C ARG A 173 -10.16 8.36 -7.28
N VAL A 174 -10.87 7.88 -6.26
CA VAL A 174 -10.45 8.02 -4.86
C VAL A 174 -9.14 7.28 -4.59
N ALA A 175 -9.01 6.06 -5.12
CA ALA A 175 -7.81 5.25 -4.96
C ALA A 175 -6.61 5.82 -5.72
N ASP A 176 -6.82 6.31 -6.95
CA ASP A 176 -5.82 6.91 -7.83
C ASP A 176 -5.25 8.20 -7.21
N GLU A 177 -6.10 9.13 -6.77
CA GLU A 177 -5.65 10.36 -6.12
C GLU A 177 -4.84 10.07 -4.85
N TYR A 178 -5.26 9.08 -4.04
CA TYR A 178 -4.51 8.69 -2.85
C TYR A 178 -3.14 8.12 -3.20
N ASP A 179 -3.06 7.13 -4.10
CA ASP A 179 -1.79 6.50 -4.46
C ASP A 179 -0.84 7.49 -5.14
N ALA A 180 -1.35 8.34 -6.02
CA ALA A 180 -0.57 9.39 -6.69
C ALA A 180 0.08 10.37 -5.70
N ILE A 181 -0.60 10.73 -4.59
CA ILE A 181 -0.05 11.62 -3.58
C ILE A 181 0.97 10.87 -2.71
N VAL A 182 0.63 9.65 -2.28
CA VAL A 182 1.50 8.84 -1.42
C VAL A 182 2.79 8.46 -2.15
N THR A 183 2.69 7.99 -3.40
CA THR A 183 3.85 7.60 -4.20
C THR A 183 4.76 8.78 -4.51
N LYS A 184 4.22 9.95 -4.87
CA LYS A 184 5.03 11.17 -5.08
C LYS A 184 5.78 11.63 -3.84
N ARG A 185 5.22 11.39 -2.64
CA ARG A 185 5.84 11.78 -1.37
C ARG A 185 6.89 10.79 -0.88
N GLN A 186 6.91 9.54 -1.37
CA GLN A 186 7.95 8.55 -1.00
C GLN A 186 9.37 8.99 -1.38
N TYR A 187 9.54 9.87 -2.36
CA TYR A 187 10.81 10.52 -2.66
C TYR A 187 11.21 11.63 -1.66
N LYS A 188 10.31 12.02 -0.76
CA LYS A 188 10.56 12.97 0.33
C LYS A 188 10.38 12.22 1.64
N THR A 189 11.39 12.11 2.41
CA THR A 189 11.71 11.23 3.54
C THR A 189 10.68 10.98 4.65
N HIS A 190 9.47 11.57 4.63
CA HIS A 190 8.38 11.25 5.57
C HIS A 190 7.02 11.47 4.90
N ILE A 191 6.30 10.36 4.65
CA ILE A 191 4.89 10.42 4.22
C ILE A 191 4.05 10.76 5.44
N ASN A 192 3.37 11.90 5.40
CA ASN A 192 2.32 12.21 6.37
C ASN A 192 0.97 11.74 5.80
N ILE A 193 0.59 10.51 6.12
CA ILE A 193 -0.66 9.89 5.65
C ILE A 193 -1.86 10.74 6.06
N SER A 194 -1.89 11.26 7.29
CA SER A 194 -2.98 12.09 7.79
C SER A 194 -3.11 13.41 7.02
N GLU A 195 -2.02 13.97 6.52
CA GLU A 195 -2.05 15.18 5.67
C GLU A 195 -2.62 14.87 4.29
N THR A 196 -2.22 13.75 3.68
CA THR A 196 -2.80 13.27 2.43
C THR A 196 -4.31 13.06 2.54
N LEU A 197 -4.76 12.42 3.62
CA LEU A 197 -6.19 12.21 3.86
C LEU A 197 -6.94 13.52 4.10
N ARG A 198 -6.33 14.53 4.73
CA ARG A 198 -6.95 15.86 4.86
C ARG A 198 -7.15 16.55 3.50
N ASP A 199 -6.20 16.39 2.58
CA ASP A 199 -6.35 16.97 1.23
C ASP A 199 -7.48 16.29 0.49
N LEU A 200 -7.60 14.98 0.55
CA LEU A 200 -8.73 14.23 -0.03
C LEU A 200 -10.08 14.58 0.62
N ILE A 201 -10.11 14.89 1.93
CA ILE A 201 -11.33 15.38 2.59
C ILE A 201 -11.80 16.70 1.97
N LYS A 202 -10.87 17.62 1.67
CA LYS A 202 -11.23 18.88 1.01
C LYS A 202 -11.86 18.64 -0.36
N ASP A 203 -11.33 17.68 -1.12
CA ASP A 203 -11.88 17.31 -2.43
C ASP A 203 -13.22 16.55 -2.34
N ALA A 204 -13.51 15.92 -1.21
CA ALA A 204 -14.81 15.31 -0.95
C ALA A 204 -15.89 16.32 -0.52
N GLN A 205 -15.50 17.52 -0.11
CA GLN A 205 -16.43 18.56 0.32
C GLN A 205 -16.85 19.47 -0.85
N PRO A 206 -18.08 20.00 -0.84
CA PRO A 206 -18.50 21.00 -1.80
C PRO A 206 -17.61 22.26 -1.71
N THR A 207 -17.14 22.73 -2.85
CA THR A 207 -16.31 23.97 -2.89
C THR A 207 -17.13 25.19 -2.49
N GLU A 208 -16.61 26.02 -1.57
CA GLU A 208 -17.29 27.26 -1.10
C GLU A 208 -17.39 28.36 -2.17
N PHE A 209 -16.69 28.20 -3.30
CA PHE A 209 -16.59 29.23 -4.36
C PHE A 209 -17.94 29.62 -4.96
N LEU A 210 -19.00 28.88 -4.73
CA LEU A 210 -20.30 29.05 -5.40
C LEU A 210 -21.37 29.73 -4.55
N LYS A 211 -21.04 30.29 -3.40
CA LYS A 211 -22.00 31.12 -2.64
C LYS A 211 -22.42 32.42 -3.37
N THR A 212 -21.73 32.75 -4.45
CA THR A 212 -21.93 34.03 -5.20
C THR A 212 -22.45 33.87 -6.62
N VAL A 213 -22.59 32.66 -7.17
CA VAL A 213 -23.16 32.41 -8.49
C VAL A 213 -24.67 32.20 -8.36
N ALA A 214 -25.44 32.82 -9.25
CA ALA A 214 -26.89 32.86 -9.22
C ALA A 214 -27.57 31.52 -8.82
N LEU A 215 -28.51 31.63 -7.89
CA LEU A 215 -29.25 30.50 -7.24
C LEU A 215 -29.84 29.47 -8.21
N ASP A 216 -30.06 29.81 -9.46
CA ASP A 216 -30.67 28.90 -10.46
C ASP A 216 -29.68 27.92 -11.11
N MET A 217 -28.38 28.19 -11.06
CA MET A 217 -27.32 27.23 -11.50
C MET A 217 -26.87 26.27 -10.39
N LEU A 218 -27.32 26.48 -9.16
CA LEU A 218 -26.88 25.77 -7.93
C LEU A 218 -27.62 24.45 -7.68
N LYS A 219 -28.36 23.94 -8.67
CA LYS A 219 -29.13 22.69 -8.49
C LYS A 219 -28.21 21.47 -8.49
N GLU A 220 -28.10 20.81 -7.34
CA GLU A 220 -27.52 19.49 -7.06
C GLU A 220 -26.02 19.27 -7.35
N ASN A 221 -25.48 19.69 -8.51
CA ASN A 221 -24.11 19.36 -8.92
C ASN A 221 -23.02 20.02 -8.07
N TYR A 222 -23.28 21.18 -7.52
CA TYR A 222 -22.34 21.97 -6.71
C TYR A 222 -22.43 21.70 -5.20
N ARG A 223 -23.36 20.84 -4.79
CA ARG A 223 -23.46 20.37 -3.39
C ARG A 223 -22.62 19.12 -3.13
N VAL A 224 -21.93 18.60 -4.12
CA VAL A 224 -21.02 17.46 -4.02
C VAL A 224 -19.59 17.93 -4.25
N GLY A 225 -18.64 17.28 -3.56
CA GLY A 225 -17.22 17.48 -3.82
C GLY A 225 -16.79 16.86 -5.16
N LYS A 226 -15.50 16.83 -5.41
CA LYS A 226 -14.93 16.20 -6.61
C LYS A 226 -14.96 14.67 -6.51
N ILE A 227 -14.79 14.10 -5.32
CA ILE A 227 -14.65 12.67 -5.09
C ILE A 227 -15.77 12.10 -4.22
N ASN A 228 -15.96 10.79 -4.29
CA ASN A 228 -17.01 10.07 -3.55
C ASN A 228 -16.64 9.94 -2.07
N SER A 229 -17.40 10.60 -1.19
CA SER A 229 -17.15 10.61 0.26
C SER A 229 -17.38 9.24 0.92
N GLU A 230 -18.23 8.36 0.38
CA GLU A 230 -18.43 7.01 0.89
C GLU A 230 -17.20 6.13 0.58
N ALA A 231 -16.69 6.21 -0.65
CA ALA A 231 -15.45 5.55 -1.05
C ALA A 231 -14.26 6.06 -0.23
N LEU A 232 -14.19 7.37 0.02
CA LEU A 232 -13.15 7.97 0.87
C LEU A 232 -13.21 7.45 2.31
N ARG A 233 -14.42 7.32 2.90
CA ARG A 233 -14.57 6.69 4.22
C ARG A 233 -14.10 5.25 4.25
N ALA A 234 -14.35 4.49 3.18
CA ALA A 234 -13.85 3.12 3.05
C ALA A 234 -12.32 3.11 2.92
N LEU A 235 -11.73 4.00 2.11
CA LEU A 235 -10.28 4.17 2.01
C LEU A 235 -9.63 4.44 3.37
N PHE A 236 -10.24 5.24 4.25
CA PHE A 236 -9.69 5.49 5.59
C PHE A 236 -9.56 4.20 6.40
N LYS A 237 -10.51 3.28 6.27
CA LYS A 237 -10.42 1.97 6.94
C LYS A 237 -9.30 1.14 6.37
N VAL A 238 -9.16 1.11 5.04
CA VAL A 238 -8.05 0.44 4.34
C VAL A 238 -6.71 0.97 4.84
N VAL A 239 -6.55 2.29 4.92
CA VAL A 239 -5.30 2.93 5.39
C VAL A 239 -5.00 2.60 6.85
N ILE A 240 -6.02 2.58 7.71
CA ILE A 240 -5.84 2.20 9.12
C ILE A 240 -5.39 0.73 9.23
N ASP A 241 -5.93 -0.17 8.43
CA ASP A 241 -5.51 -1.57 8.41
C ASP A 241 -4.06 -1.72 7.94
N ASP A 242 -3.64 -0.94 6.93
CA ASP A 242 -2.25 -0.94 6.47
C ASP A 242 -1.28 -0.51 7.58
N ILE A 243 -1.65 0.52 8.34
CA ILE A 243 -0.83 0.95 9.48
C ILE A 243 -0.79 -0.14 10.57
N TYR A 244 -1.90 -0.82 10.86
CA TYR A 244 -1.90 -1.95 11.81
C TYR A 244 -1.04 -3.12 11.32
N TYR A 245 -1.07 -3.41 10.03
CA TYR A 245 -0.21 -4.43 9.43
C TYR A 245 1.28 -4.08 9.58
N GLU A 246 1.65 -2.82 9.31
CA GLU A 246 3.03 -2.34 9.53
C GLU A 246 3.45 -2.46 11.01
N ILE A 247 2.57 -2.08 11.94
CA ILE A 247 2.82 -2.24 13.39
C ILE A 247 3.07 -3.71 13.73
N SER A 248 2.28 -4.64 13.19
CA SER A 248 2.47 -6.08 13.42
C SER A 248 3.85 -6.53 12.97
N GLY A 249 4.28 -6.14 11.76
CA GLY A 249 5.62 -6.46 11.26
C GLY A 249 6.76 -5.89 12.12
N VAL A 250 6.58 -4.66 12.61
CA VAL A 250 7.54 -4.03 13.55
C VAL A 250 7.60 -4.82 14.86
N MET A 251 6.45 -5.24 15.41
CA MET A 251 6.38 -6.02 16.65
C MET A 251 7.03 -7.39 16.50
N ASP A 252 6.75 -8.11 15.40
CA ASP A 252 7.35 -9.42 15.13
C ASP A 252 8.87 -9.31 15.05
N TYR A 253 9.38 -8.25 14.45
CA TYR A 253 10.82 -8.01 14.35
C TYR A 253 11.44 -7.65 15.71
N ILE A 254 10.76 -6.85 16.54
CA ILE A 254 11.18 -6.58 17.93
C ILE A 254 11.26 -7.88 18.74
N ASP A 255 10.27 -8.77 18.60
CA ASP A 255 10.26 -10.05 19.34
C ASP A 255 11.37 -11.00 18.85
N TYR A 256 11.66 -10.99 17.55
CA TYR A 256 12.83 -11.67 17.01
C TYR A 256 14.14 -11.15 17.64
N LEU A 257 14.35 -9.83 17.66
CA LEU A 257 15.54 -9.20 18.26
C LEU A 257 15.66 -9.50 19.75
N LYS A 258 14.54 -9.49 20.50
CA LYS A 258 14.53 -9.89 21.93
C LYS A 258 14.98 -11.34 22.12
N GLY A 259 14.62 -12.23 21.23
CA GLY A 259 15.08 -13.63 21.22
C GLY A 259 16.59 -13.72 21.01
N GLU A 260 17.12 -12.99 20.03
CA GLU A 260 18.54 -12.94 19.71
C GLU A 260 19.36 -12.30 20.84
N ILE A 261 18.86 -11.24 21.44
CA ILE A 261 19.50 -10.61 22.62
C ILE A 261 19.62 -11.60 23.79
N LYS A 262 18.58 -12.40 24.09
CA LYS A 262 18.65 -13.44 25.11
C LYS A 262 19.72 -14.50 24.80
N ARG A 263 19.85 -14.88 23.54
CA ARG A 263 20.89 -15.80 23.06
C ARG A 263 22.28 -15.19 23.28
N LEU A 264 22.51 -13.97 22.84
CA LEU A 264 23.80 -13.26 22.99
C LEU A 264 24.12 -12.98 24.47
N GLN A 265 23.15 -12.65 25.31
CA GLN A 265 23.34 -12.54 26.76
C GLN A 265 23.75 -13.87 27.41
N THR A 266 23.31 -15.00 26.85
CA THR A 266 23.75 -16.33 27.32
C THR A 266 25.20 -16.57 26.93
N ILE A 267 25.62 -16.16 25.74
CA ILE A 267 27.02 -16.20 25.30
C ILE A 267 27.87 -15.34 26.25
N GLN A 268 27.44 -14.11 26.53
CA GLN A 268 28.13 -13.19 27.46
C GLN A 268 28.32 -13.81 28.84
N LYS A 269 27.28 -14.47 29.40
CA LYS A 269 27.39 -15.17 30.67
C LYS A 269 28.41 -16.32 30.62
N TYR A 270 28.48 -17.06 29.52
CA TYR A 270 29.45 -18.13 29.34
C TYR A 270 30.86 -17.56 29.21
N ASP A 271 31.06 -16.45 28.48
CA ASP A 271 32.36 -15.79 28.35
C ASP A 271 32.87 -15.27 29.71
N GLN A 272 32.00 -14.64 30.51
CA GLN A 272 32.34 -14.21 31.87
C GLN A 272 32.79 -15.41 32.74
N LYS A 273 32.05 -16.51 32.71
CA LYS A 273 32.43 -17.73 33.44
C LYS A 273 33.72 -18.34 32.91
N ARG A 274 33.95 -18.35 31.60
CA ARG A 274 35.19 -18.79 30.97
C ARG A 274 36.39 -17.97 31.46
N LYS A 275 36.25 -16.64 31.50
CA LYS A 275 37.31 -15.72 31.98
C LYS A 275 37.62 -15.89 33.46
N MET A 276 36.62 -16.28 34.27
CA MET A 276 36.75 -16.52 35.72
C MET A 276 37.28 -17.92 36.08
N ALA A 277 37.16 -18.89 35.18
CA ALA A 277 37.51 -20.28 35.44
C ALA A 277 39.04 -20.45 35.57
N LYS A 278 39.44 -21.14 36.66
CA LYS A 278 40.87 -21.39 36.95
C LYS A 278 41.40 -22.67 36.28
N LYS A 279 40.51 -23.58 35.89
CA LYS A 279 40.85 -24.86 35.30
C LYS A 279 40.60 -24.82 33.79
N GLU A 280 41.55 -25.26 33.00
CA GLU A 280 41.45 -25.33 31.55
C GLU A 280 40.22 -26.11 31.07
N LYS A 281 39.91 -27.22 31.74
CA LYS A 281 38.70 -28.05 31.45
C LYS A 281 37.42 -27.22 31.55
N GLU A 282 37.30 -26.33 32.52
CA GLU A 282 36.16 -25.46 32.71
C GLU A 282 36.11 -24.35 31.66
N GLN A 283 37.26 -23.79 31.31
CA GLN A 283 37.36 -22.78 30.24
C GLN A 283 36.94 -23.37 28.90
N ASN A 284 37.39 -24.58 28.58
CA ASN A 284 37.01 -25.30 27.36
C ASN A 284 35.50 -25.65 27.33
N TYR A 285 34.90 -26.03 28.45
CA TYR A 285 33.47 -26.30 28.55
C TYR A 285 32.64 -25.05 28.19
N TYR A 286 32.98 -23.89 28.75
CA TYR A 286 32.28 -22.66 28.42
C TYR A 286 32.54 -22.18 26.99
N ALA A 287 33.75 -22.34 26.47
CA ALA A 287 34.10 -22.01 25.09
C ALA A 287 33.28 -22.84 24.10
N GLU A 288 33.14 -24.15 24.33
CA GLU A 288 32.29 -25.00 23.47
C GLU A 288 30.80 -24.61 23.55
N GLY A 289 30.31 -24.26 24.76
CA GLY A 289 28.96 -23.75 24.93
C GLY A 289 28.70 -22.46 24.15
N MET A 290 29.68 -21.55 24.10
CA MET A 290 29.61 -20.34 23.28
C MET A 290 29.57 -20.66 21.78
N LYS A 291 30.45 -21.54 21.29
CA LYS A 291 30.48 -21.94 19.88
C LYS A 291 29.15 -22.50 19.37
N ILE A 292 28.46 -23.27 20.21
CA ILE A 292 27.12 -23.83 19.86
C ILE A 292 26.06 -22.74 19.70
N LEU A 293 26.20 -21.64 20.45
CA LEU A 293 25.24 -20.54 20.47
C LEU A 293 25.53 -19.46 19.42
N LEU A 294 26.75 -19.34 18.92
CA LEU A 294 27.11 -18.37 17.90
C LEU A 294 26.40 -18.67 16.57
N ALA A 295 25.83 -17.64 15.96
CA ALA A 295 25.24 -17.70 14.63
C ALA A 295 26.33 -17.48 13.54
N PRO A 296 26.05 -17.81 12.27
CA PRO A 296 26.98 -17.53 11.18
C PRO A 296 27.37 -16.05 11.12
N GLY A 297 28.67 -15.78 11.10
CA GLY A 297 29.24 -14.43 11.12
C GLY A 297 29.49 -13.85 12.52
N GLU A 298 29.03 -14.51 13.58
CA GLU A 298 29.33 -14.14 14.97
C GLU A 298 30.62 -14.84 15.46
N THR A 299 31.37 -14.12 16.28
CA THR A 299 32.62 -14.59 16.87
C THR A 299 32.70 -14.22 18.35
N PHE A 300 33.71 -14.74 19.05
CA PHE A 300 34.01 -14.36 20.44
C PHE A 300 34.40 -12.90 20.59
N ASP A 301 34.77 -12.25 19.49
CA ASP A 301 35.28 -10.87 19.52
C ASP A 301 34.19 -9.85 19.13
N ASN A 302 33.16 -10.26 18.40
CA ASN A 302 32.14 -9.34 17.88
C ASN A 302 30.73 -9.49 18.51
N TYR A 303 30.45 -10.52 19.29
CA TYR A 303 29.10 -10.77 19.83
C TYR A 303 28.59 -9.62 20.73
N GLU A 304 29.49 -8.94 21.46
CA GLU A 304 29.10 -7.80 22.32
C GLU A 304 28.70 -6.58 21.49
N GLN A 305 29.39 -6.33 20.38
CA GLN A 305 29.02 -5.28 19.45
C GLN A 305 27.64 -5.58 18.85
N ILE A 306 27.39 -6.81 18.39
CA ILE A 306 26.11 -7.24 17.83
C ILE A 306 24.99 -7.13 18.87
N LEU A 307 25.25 -7.46 20.12
CA LEU A 307 24.31 -7.28 21.23
C LEU A 307 23.92 -5.80 21.40
N GLY A 308 24.89 -4.90 21.30
CA GLY A 308 24.66 -3.45 21.33
C GLY A 308 23.81 -2.97 20.14
N GLU A 309 24.14 -3.45 18.94
CA GLU A 309 23.41 -3.12 17.71
C GLU A 309 21.94 -3.58 17.78
N TYR A 310 21.69 -4.80 18.26
CA TYR A 310 20.32 -5.31 18.40
C TYR A 310 19.51 -4.54 19.45
N THR A 311 20.18 -4.13 20.56
CA THR A 311 19.52 -3.31 21.59
C THR A 311 19.12 -1.95 21.03
N ALA A 312 20.02 -1.26 20.33
CA ALA A 312 19.73 0.01 19.68
C ALA A 312 18.66 -0.11 18.58
N ALA A 313 18.65 -1.26 17.87
CA ALA A 313 17.65 -1.55 16.87
C ALA A 313 16.25 -1.71 17.45
N ILE A 314 16.10 -2.28 18.66
CA ILE A 314 14.80 -2.34 19.37
C ILE A 314 14.31 -0.93 19.70
N ASP A 315 15.14 -0.09 20.29
CA ASP A 315 14.76 1.28 20.66
C ASP A 315 14.25 2.06 19.45
N THR A 316 14.96 1.96 18.33
CA THR A 316 14.54 2.59 17.08
C THR A 316 13.16 2.11 16.63
N ARG A 317 12.86 0.81 16.72
CA ARG A 317 11.60 0.23 16.27
C ARG A 317 10.45 0.50 17.25
N GLU A 318 10.71 0.57 18.54
CA GLU A 318 9.70 1.02 19.51
C GLU A 318 9.24 2.46 19.19
N HIS A 319 10.15 3.37 18.85
CA HIS A 319 9.78 4.72 18.41
C HIS A 319 8.97 4.73 17.10
N VAL A 320 9.31 3.86 16.13
CA VAL A 320 8.51 3.71 14.90
C VAL A 320 7.10 3.24 15.25
N LYS A 321 6.97 2.21 16.09
CA LYS A 321 5.67 1.69 16.54
C LYS A 321 4.82 2.75 17.22
N GLU A 322 5.40 3.52 18.15
CA GLU A 322 4.70 4.62 18.83
C GLU A 322 4.18 5.67 17.83
N ARG A 323 5.02 6.08 16.87
CA ARG A 323 4.63 7.03 15.83
C ARG A 323 3.47 6.50 14.98
N LEU A 324 3.46 5.22 14.61
CA LEU A 324 2.38 4.60 13.85
C LEU A 324 1.07 4.58 14.65
N TYR A 325 1.11 4.31 15.95
CA TYR A 325 -0.08 4.41 16.81
C TYR A 325 -0.61 5.84 16.92
N GLU A 326 0.25 6.85 16.99
CA GLU A 326 -0.19 8.25 16.95
C GLU A 326 -0.83 8.60 15.61
N GLU A 327 -0.27 8.12 14.49
CA GLU A 327 -0.86 8.33 13.15
C GLU A 327 -2.27 7.74 13.08
N ILE A 328 -2.50 6.52 13.58
CA ILE A 328 -3.85 5.93 13.67
C ILE A 328 -4.80 6.83 14.47
N LYS A 329 -4.36 7.37 15.61
CA LYS A 329 -5.19 8.27 16.43
C LYS A 329 -5.58 9.54 15.67
N ILE A 330 -4.67 10.08 14.88
CA ILE A 330 -4.92 11.25 14.03
C ILE A 330 -5.93 10.89 12.95
N VAL A 331 -5.70 9.81 12.18
CA VAL A 331 -6.57 9.36 11.09
C VAL A 331 -7.99 9.08 11.61
N LYS A 332 -8.14 8.42 12.76
CA LYS A 332 -9.46 8.13 13.38
C LYS A 332 -10.25 9.39 13.79
N LYS A 333 -9.58 10.53 13.98
CA LYS A 333 -10.24 11.81 14.30
C LYS A 333 -10.69 12.58 13.06
N LEU A 334 -10.18 12.23 11.88
CA LEU A 334 -10.59 12.87 10.63
C LEU A 334 -12.05 12.51 10.30
N LYS A 335 -12.82 13.49 9.85
CA LYS A 335 -14.23 13.35 9.47
C LYS A 335 -14.37 13.66 7.98
N VAL A 336 -15.00 12.73 7.26
CA VAL A 336 -15.34 12.87 5.82
C VAL A 336 -16.79 13.26 5.68
#